data_da5aaa44ca9ea8d3a3c8716bf7bea952
#
_entry.id   da5aaa44ca9ea8d3a3c8716bf7bea952
#
_cell.length_a   1.000
_cell.length_b   1.000
_cell.length_c   1.000
_cell.angle_alpha   90.00
_cell.angle_beta   90.00
_cell.angle_gamma   90.00
#
_symmetry.space_group_name_H-M   'P 1'
#
loop_
_entity.id
_entity.type
_entity.pdbx_description
1 polymer ?
#
loop_
_entity_poly.entity_id
_entity_poly.type
_entity_poly.pdbx_seq_one_letter_code
_entity_poly.pdbx_strand_id
1 'polypeptide(L)'
;MSDAVRQFLVKADDDGIRLDRWFKRHMPDTSFNTVSRWARTGQLRVDGARAKPGDHVSEGQVIRVPPAEPAKVEKPARPKRERIKLSDEQIDFARSLVIHRDDAALVLNKPPGLATQGGTKTTEHVDGLLDALQFEAEGRPKLVHRLDKDTSGALLVARTARAAAAFSKNFSSRTARKVYWALVVGVPSIEDGIIDLPIGKQPGTGGEKMQVDEKEGQASRSRYRLIGRAGNRAAWVELQPFTGRTHQLRVHMAAIGFPIVGDGKYGGPEAFLTGGISRKMHLHARRIRVDHPDGDKIDVRAALPHHFAESLATLGFEEAEGDALQLDDGPAPLTKEQQKANARAHAKTVRKERRGERGRRGENGGDKPAPRGGGKPSTRKPPAAKPGGKPAARKPSPRGARPGPRTGGDKPRAPRSR
;
A
#
# COMPACT_ATOMS: atom_id res chain seq x y z
N MET A 1 -45.57 3.78 -8.26
CA MET A 1 -44.32 4.38 -8.81
C MET A 1 -43.49 3.22 -9.33
N SER A 2 -43.06 3.26 -10.62
CA SER A 2 -42.56 2.10 -11.32
C SER A 2 -41.25 1.58 -10.73
N ASP A 3 -41.29 0.39 -10.23
CA ASP A 3 -40.18 -0.44 -9.76
C ASP A 3 -39.32 -0.94 -10.96
N ALA A 4 -39.41 -0.24 -12.09
CA ALA A 4 -38.82 -0.67 -13.35
C ALA A 4 -37.31 -0.36 -13.40
N VAL A 5 -36.56 -1.39 -13.74
CA VAL A 5 -35.13 -1.28 -14.07
C VAL A 5 -34.97 -0.30 -15.24
N ARG A 6 -34.09 0.69 -15.09
CA ARG A 6 -33.82 1.70 -16.10
C ARG A 6 -32.73 1.22 -17.05
N GLN A 7 -32.93 1.49 -18.35
CA GLN A 7 -31.96 1.16 -19.40
C GLN A 7 -31.63 2.41 -20.19
N PHE A 8 -30.36 2.56 -20.54
CA PHE A 8 -29.85 3.70 -21.29
C PHE A 8 -28.99 3.18 -22.45
N LEU A 9 -29.27 3.63 -23.65
CA LEU A 9 -28.46 3.36 -24.82
C LEU A 9 -27.29 4.36 -24.86
N VAL A 10 -26.08 3.86 -25.05
CA VAL A 10 -24.89 4.69 -25.22
C VAL A 10 -24.90 5.30 -26.61
N LYS A 11 -24.88 6.63 -26.70
CA LYS A 11 -24.89 7.39 -27.96
C LYS A 11 -23.47 7.53 -28.51
N ALA A 12 -23.37 7.92 -29.80
CA ALA A 12 -22.08 8.15 -30.47
C ALA A 12 -21.18 9.16 -29.70
N ASP A 13 -21.75 10.22 -29.11
CA ASP A 13 -21.00 11.21 -28.33
C ASP A 13 -20.37 10.65 -27.04
N ASP A 14 -20.75 9.47 -26.62
CA ASP A 14 -20.28 8.80 -25.41
C ASP A 14 -19.42 7.57 -25.75
N ASP A 15 -19.08 7.35 -27.01
CA ASP A 15 -18.23 6.25 -27.41
C ASP A 15 -16.86 6.30 -26.72
N GLY A 16 -16.43 5.20 -26.13
CA GLY A 16 -15.17 5.10 -25.41
C GLY A 16 -15.13 5.82 -24.05
N ILE A 17 -16.24 6.42 -23.57
CA ILE A 17 -16.27 7.09 -22.27
C ILE A 17 -16.23 6.06 -21.13
N ARG A 18 -15.58 6.41 -20.03
CA ARG A 18 -15.64 5.61 -18.79
C ARG A 18 -17.02 5.69 -18.16
N LEU A 19 -17.51 4.56 -17.66
CA LEU A 19 -18.84 4.44 -17.10
C LEU A 19 -19.10 5.39 -15.93
N ASP A 20 -18.12 5.66 -15.07
CA ASP A 20 -18.23 6.66 -13.99
C ASP A 20 -18.40 8.09 -14.51
N ARG A 21 -17.78 8.42 -15.64
CA ARG A 21 -17.95 9.73 -16.31
C ARG A 21 -19.27 9.82 -17.05
N TRP A 22 -19.72 8.71 -17.66
CA TRP A 22 -21.03 8.63 -18.27
C TRP A 22 -22.12 8.94 -17.24
N PHE A 23 -22.05 8.33 -16.04
CA PHE A 23 -22.99 8.65 -14.94
C PHE A 23 -22.95 10.11 -14.54
N LYS A 24 -21.77 10.71 -14.44
CA LYS A 24 -21.63 12.12 -14.10
C LYS A 24 -22.27 13.04 -15.14
N ARG A 25 -22.26 12.65 -16.42
CA ARG A 25 -22.82 13.40 -17.54
C ARG A 25 -24.35 13.26 -17.62
N HIS A 26 -24.86 12.02 -17.52
CA HIS A 26 -26.25 11.71 -17.76
C HIS A 26 -27.10 11.55 -16.50
N MET A 27 -26.48 11.34 -15.36
CA MET A 27 -27.13 11.16 -14.07
C MET A 27 -26.38 11.91 -12.96
N PRO A 28 -26.26 13.23 -13.03
CA PRO A 28 -25.41 14.04 -12.14
C PRO A 28 -25.77 13.89 -10.65
N ASP A 29 -27.04 13.59 -10.36
CA ASP A 29 -27.53 13.38 -8.99
C ASP A 29 -27.12 12.01 -8.41
N THR A 30 -26.54 11.12 -9.23
CA THR A 30 -26.08 9.81 -8.79
C THR A 30 -24.64 9.87 -8.31
N SER A 31 -24.44 9.74 -7.01
CA SER A 31 -23.08 9.79 -6.44
C SER A 31 -22.21 8.63 -6.93
N PHE A 32 -20.88 8.87 -7.02
CA PHE A 32 -19.90 7.81 -7.35
C PHE A 32 -20.01 6.60 -6.39
N ASN A 33 -20.31 6.84 -5.11
CA ASN A 33 -20.51 5.78 -4.12
C ASN A 33 -21.72 4.91 -4.45
N THR A 34 -22.78 5.51 -4.97
CA THR A 34 -23.99 4.80 -5.42
C THR A 34 -23.66 3.92 -6.65
N VAL A 35 -22.98 4.47 -7.65
CA VAL A 35 -22.53 3.73 -8.84
C VAL A 35 -21.61 2.56 -8.44
N SER A 36 -20.65 2.79 -7.54
CA SER A 36 -19.76 1.76 -7.01
C SER A 36 -20.49 0.66 -6.23
N ARG A 37 -21.55 1.03 -5.49
CA ARG A 37 -22.41 0.06 -4.80
C ARG A 37 -23.16 -0.80 -5.79
N TRP A 38 -23.78 -0.21 -6.82
CA TRP A 38 -24.50 -0.96 -7.86
C TRP A 38 -23.58 -1.91 -8.62
N ALA A 39 -22.36 -1.49 -8.93
CA ALA A 39 -21.35 -2.34 -9.56
C ALA A 39 -20.99 -3.53 -8.66
N ARG A 40 -20.70 -3.29 -7.38
CA ARG A 40 -20.34 -4.33 -6.41
C ARG A 40 -21.47 -5.33 -6.17
N THR A 41 -22.72 -4.86 -6.11
CA THR A 41 -23.89 -5.72 -5.92
C THR A 41 -24.39 -6.38 -7.22
N GLY A 42 -23.75 -6.08 -8.38
CA GLY A 42 -24.11 -6.64 -9.68
C GLY A 42 -25.40 -6.07 -10.27
N GLN A 43 -25.89 -4.97 -9.74
CA GLN A 43 -27.07 -4.25 -10.25
C GLN A 43 -26.73 -3.36 -11.45
N LEU A 44 -25.47 -2.92 -11.59
CA LEU A 44 -24.96 -2.19 -12.74
C LEU A 44 -24.48 -3.20 -13.79
N ARG A 45 -25.04 -3.11 -14.99
CA ARG A 45 -24.71 -3.99 -16.11
C ARG A 45 -24.59 -3.22 -17.42
N VAL A 46 -23.73 -3.69 -18.31
CA VAL A 46 -23.60 -3.23 -19.70
C VAL A 46 -23.81 -4.46 -20.58
N ASP A 47 -24.76 -4.41 -21.49
CA ASP A 47 -25.19 -5.54 -22.33
C ASP A 47 -25.44 -6.84 -21.53
N GLY A 48 -26.03 -6.71 -20.35
CA GLY A 48 -26.29 -7.82 -19.44
C GLY A 48 -25.11 -8.31 -18.62
N ALA A 49 -23.87 -7.96 -18.96
CA ALA A 49 -22.66 -8.30 -18.21
C ALA A 49 -22.44 -7.36 -17.00
N ARG A 50 -21.82 -7.87 -15.93
CA ARG A 50 -21.43 -7.02 -14.78
C ARG A 50 -20.38 -6.00 -15.22
N ALA A 51 -20.60 -4.73 -14.87
CA ALA A 51 -19.71 -3.65 -15.19
C ALA A 51 -19.12 -3.00 -13.94
N LYS A 52 -17.89 -2.46 -14.06
CA LYS A 52 -17.20 -1.68 -13.03
C LYS A 52 -17.25 -0.20 -13.40
N PRO A 53 -17.19 0.73 -12.42
CA PRO A 53 -17.23 2.17 -12.73
C PRO A 53 -16.11 2.65 -13.66
N GLY A 54 -14.98 1.95 -13.69
CA GLY A 54 -13.83 2.27 -14.54
C GLY A 54 -13.88 1.66 -15.94
N ASP A 55 -14.86 0.82 -16.27
CA ASP A 55 -14.97 0.21 -17.59
C ASP A 55 -15.39 1.26 -18.63
N HIS A 56 -14.93 1.12 -19.87
CA HIS A 56 -15.30 1.98 -20.98
C HIS A 56 -16.53 1.38 -21.68
N VAL A 57 -17.44 2.24 -22.09
CA VAL A 57 -18.63 1.87 -22.84
C VAL A 57 -18.50 2.34 -24.29
N SER A 58 -19.10 1.58 -25.21
CA SER A 58 -19.11 1.90 -26.64
C SER A 58 -20.49 2.24 -27.14
N GLU A 59 -20.55 2.97 -28.26
CA GLU A 59 -21.83 3.28 -28.93
C GLU A 59 -22.67 2.02 -29.14
N GLY A 60 -23.98 2.15 -28.94
CA GLY A 60 -24.93 1.06 -29.10
C GLY A 60 -25.05 0.11 -27.90
N GLN A 61 -24.17 0.19 -26.92
CA GLN A 61 -24.28 -0.62 -25.70
C GLN A 61 -25.43 -0.15 -24.81
N VAL A 62 -26.04 -1.09 -24.07
CA VAL A 62 -27.16 -0.81 -23.16
C VAL A 62 -26.67 -0.85 -21.71
N ILE A 63 -26.70 0.30 -21.05
CA ILE A 63 -26.41 0.41 -19.62
C ILE A 63 -27.68 0.16 -18.83
N ARG A 64 -27.69 -0.89 -18.00
CA ARG A 64 -28.79 -1.22 -17.11
C ARG A 64 -28.45 -0.79 -15.67
N VAL A 65 -29.35 0.01 -15.06
CA VAL A 65 -29.23 0.49 -13.70
C VAL A 65 -30.48 0.13 -12.90
N PRO A 66 -30.39 0.02 -11.56
CA PRO A 66 -31.57 -0.27 -10.74
C PRO A 66 -32.62 0.87 -10.85
N PRO A 67 -33.86 0.63 -10.38
CA PRO A 67 -34.88 1.65 -10.25
C PRO A 67 -34.35 2.90 -9.56
N ALA A 68 -34.94 4.05 -9.82
CA ALA A 68 -34.61 5.25 -9.05
C ALA A 68 -34.91 4.96 -7.57
N GLU A 69 -33.88 5.01 -6.72
CA GLU A 69 -34.14 5.01 -5.28
C GLU A 69 -35.08 6.20 -5.00
N PRO A 70 -36.14 6.00 -4.18
CA PRO A 70 -36.96 7.13 -3.78
C PRO A 70 -36.01 8.20 -3.21
N ALA A 71 -36.20 9.44 -3.66
CA ALA A 71 -35.36 10.54 -3.23
C ALA A 71 -35.20 10.46 -1.72
N LYS A 72 -34.02 10.03 -1.26
CA LYS A 72 -33.71 10.15 0.17
C LYS A 72 -33.87 11.62 0.44
N VAL A 73 -34.81 11.93 1.34
CA VAL A 73 -34.91 13.24 1.99
C VAL A 73 -33.48 13.76 2.10
N GLU A 74 -33.18 14.85 1.41
CA GLU A 74 -31.86 15.45 1.38
C GLU A 74 -31.37 15.48 2.82
N LYS A 75 -30.42 14.63 3.14
CA LYS A 75 -29.65 14.88 4.36
C LYS A 75 -29.11 16.29 4.14
N PRO A 76 -29.39 17.22 5.05
CA PRO A 76 -28.93 18.58 4.90
C PRO A 76 -27.46 18.51 4.47
N ALA A 77 -27.12 19.26 3.41
CA ALA A 77 -25.78 19.30 2.88
C ALA A 77 -24.84 19.32 4.07
N ARG A 78 -23.96 18.32 4.20
CA ARG A 78 -23.03 18.30 5.34
C ARG A 78 -22.49 19.71 5.44
N PRO A 79 -22.68 20.40 6.57
CA PRO A 79 -22.21 21.77 6.70
C PRO A 79 -20.78 21.75 6.18
N LYS A 80 -20.46 22.66 5.22
CA LYS A 80 -19.07 22.84 4.81
C LYS A 80 -18.32 22.92 6.12
N ARG A 81 -17.46 21.94 6.41
CA ARG A 81 -16.68 21.95 7.65
C ARG A 81 -16.12 23.35 7.74
N GLU A 82 -16.55 24.11 8.75
CA GLU A 82 -15.96 25.40 9.05
C GLU A 82 -14.46 25.17 9.06
N ARG A 83 -13.74 25.92 8.23
CA ARG A 83 -12.29 25.84 8.19
C ARG A 83 -11.85 26.26 9.58
N ILE A 84 -11.27 25.34 10.33
CA ILE A 84 -10.69 25.66 11.62
C ILE A 84 -9.64 26.72 11.32
N LYS A 85 -9.79 27.91 11.88
CA LYS A 85 -8.80 28.98 11.76
C LYS A 85 -7.51 28.44 12.40
N LEU A 86 -6.43 28.43 11.64
CA LEU A 86 -5.12 28.07 12.14
C LEU A 86 -4.66 29.15 13.13
N SER A 87 -3.98 28.73 14.18
CA SER A 87 -3.27 29.67 15.07
C SER A 87 -2.04 30.24 14.36
N ASP A 88 -1.54 31.37 14.84
CA ASP A 88 -0.32 31.98 14.30
C ASP A 88 0.87 31.02 14.39
N GLU A 89 0.99 30.26 15.46
CA GLU A 89 2.01 29.22 15.63
C GLU A 89 1.91 28.11 14.56
N GLN A 90 0.68 27.70 14.22
CA GLN A 90 0.45 26.72 13.15
C GLN A 90 0.79 27.28 11.76
N ILE A 91 0.53 28.57 11.55
CA ILE A 91 0.88 29.27 10.32
C ILE A 91 2.40 29.34 10.17
N ASP A 92 3.09 29.78 11.20
CA ASP A 92 4.56 29.90 11.23
C ASP A 92 5.23 28.53 11.08
N PHE A 93 4.72 27.52 11.79
CA PHE A 93 5.17 26.15 11.62
C PHE A 93 4.99 25.66 10.19
N ALA A 94 3.81 25.84 9.59
CA ALA A 94 3.56 25.41 8.22
C ALA A 94 4.51 26.08 7.22
N ARG A 95 4.73 27.39 7.37
CA ARG A 95 5.64 28.18 6.53
C ARG A 95 7.09 27.79 6.70
N SER A 96 7.53 27.44 7.90
CA SER A 96 8.89 26.97 8.18
C SER A 96 9.24 25.65 7.48
N LEU A 97 8.24 24.86 7.09
CA LEU A 97 8.44 23.61 6.35
C LEU A 97 8.79 23.83 4.87
N VAL A 98 8.56 25.03 4.32
CA VAL A 98 8.75 25.31 2.88
C VAL A 98 10.23 25.42 2.54
N ILE A 99 10.71 24.54 1.68
CA ILE A 99 12.10 24.53 1.18
C ILE A 99 12.22 24.90 -0.30
N HIS A 100 11.09 24.97 -1.01
CA HIS A 100 11.01 25.49 -2.37
C HIS A 100 9.62 26.07 -2.60
N ARG A 101 9.56 27.19 -3.31
CA ARG A 101 8.33 27.85 -3.73
C ARG A 101 8.49 28.48 -5.09
N ASP A 102 7.57 28.19 -6.01
CA ASP A 102 7.36 28.87 -7.27
C ASP A 102 5.85 29.07 -7.54
N ASP A 103 5.44 29.46 -8.73
CA ASP A 103 4.04 29.73 -9.07
C ASP A 103 3.18 28.46 -9.15
N ALA A 104 3.78 27.32 -9.44
CA ALA A 104 3.09 26.04 -9.62
C ALA A 104 3.18 25.14 -8.37
N ALA A 105 4.26 25.24 -7.59
CA ALA A 105 4.63 24.25 -6.59
C ALA A 105 5.13 24.84 -5.27
N LEU A 106 4.96 24.04 -4.23
CA LEU A 106 5.71 24.10 -2.99
C LEU A 106 6.35 22.75 -2.75
N VAL A 107 7.57 22.73 -2.21
CA VAL A 107 8.14 21.52 -1.63
C VAL A 107 8.35 21.77 -0.13
N LEU A 108 7.81 20.88 0.67
CA LEU A 108 7.89 20.95 2.13
C LEU A 108 8.89 19.92 2.63
N ASN A 109 9.74 20.29 3.58
CA ASN A 109 10.50 19.32 4.38
C ASN A 109 9.62 18.83 5.53
N LYS A 110 8.80 17.81 5.27
CA LYS A 110 7.87 17.26 6.25
C LYS A 110 8.63 16.61 7.42
N PRO A 111 8.40 17.00 8.67
CA PRO A 111 9.02 16.33 9.82
C PRO A 111 8.45 14.93 10.03
N PRO A 112 9.20 14.03 10.71
CA PRO A 112 8.65 12.76 11.16
C PRO A 112 7.55 12.98 12.19
N GLY A 113 6.55 12.07 12.23
CA GLY A 113 5.42 12.18 13.16
C GLY A 113 4.24 13.01 12.65
N LEU A 114 4.43 13.89 11.64
CA LEU A 114 3.35 14.65 11.01
C LEU A 114 2.72 13.83 9.88
N ALA A 115 1.42 13.56 9.96
CA ALA A 115 0.71 12.86 8.88
C ALA A 115 0.55 13.76 7.65
N THR A 116 0.53 13.17 6.44
CA THR A 116 0.24 13.95 5.21
C THR A 116 -1.23 14.32 5.15
N GLN A 117 -2.13 13.39 5.47
CA GLN A 117 -3.58 13.58 5.44
C GLN A 117 -4.21 13.15 6.76
N GLY A 118 -5.31 13.79 7.12
CA GLY A 118 -6.09 13.43 8.30
C GLY A 118 -6.75 12.06 8.17
N GLY A 119 -6.91 11.40 9.30
CA GLY A 119 -7.65 10.15 9.47
C GLY A 119 -8.51 10.23 10.73
N THR A 120 -9.20 9.13 11.08
CA THR A 120 -10.19 9.08 12.18
C THR A 120 -9.61 9.50 13.55
N LYS A 121 -8.29 9.47 13.71
CA LYS A 121 -7.59 9.77 14.98
C LYS A 121 -6.43 10.79 14.81
N THR A 122 -6.38 11.51 13.68
CA THR A 122 -5.26 12.42 13.38
C THR A 122 -5.80 13.83 13.30
N THR A 123 -5.45 14.67 14.27
CA THR A 123 -5.86 16.08 14.35
C THR A 123 -4.92 16.98 13.57
N GLU A 124 -3.60 16.72 13.64
CA GLU A 124 -2.58 17.50 12.95
C GLU A 124 -2.03 16.75 11.73
N HIS A 125 -2.13 17.38 10.59
CA HIS A 125 -1.65 16.82 9.32
C HIS A 125 -1.37 17.93 8.30
N VAL A 126 -0.48 17.66 7.34
CA VAL A 126 -0.10 18.64 6.32
C VAL A 126 -1.30 19.21 5.58
N ASP A 127 -2.27 18.34 5.19
CA ASP A 127 -3.48 18.82 4.50
C ASP A 127 -4.25 19.86 5.33
N GLY A 128 -4.27 19.76 6.66
CA GLY A 128 -4.88 20.76 7.55
C GLY A 128 -4.14 22.11 7.54
N LEU A 129 -2.83 22.08 7.31
CA LEU A 129 -1.97 23.27 7.31
C LEU A 129 -1.89 23.98 5.95
N LEU A 130 -2.45 23.41 4.87
CA LEU A 130 -2.31 23.98 3.53
C LEU A 130 -2.94 25.36 3.37
N ASP A 131 -3.91 25.75 4.19
CA ASP A 131 -4.50 27.09 4.16
C ASP A 131 -3.46 28.18 4.53
N ALA A 132 -2.50 27.87 5.43
CA ALA A 132 -1.36 28.73 5.77
C ALA A 132 -0.35 28.91 4.63
N LEU A 133 -0.34 27.99 3.67
CA LEU A 133 0.59 27.93 2.54
C LEU A 133 -0.01 28.46 1.23
N GLN A 134 -1.15 29.14 1.29
CA GLN A 134 -1.77 29.75 0.14
C GLN A 134 -0.93 30.91 -0.41
N PHE A 135 -0.27 31.66 0.49
CA PHE A 135 0.46 32.88 0.17
C PHE A 135 -0.39 33.82 -0.72
N GLU A 136 0.16 34.29 -1.83
CA GLU A 136 -0.50 35.19 -2.78
C GLU A 136 -1.41 34.45 -3.79
N ALA A 137 -1.47 33.12 -3.75
CA ALA A 137 -2.26 32.34 -4.71
C ALA A 137 -3.76 32.50 -4.43
N GLU A 138 -4.58 32.58 -5.48
CA GLU A 138 -6.05 32.64 -5.34
C GLU A 138 -6.68 31.41 -4.71
N GLY A 139 -6.02 30.24 -4.86
CA GLY A 139 -6.53 28.95 -4.44
C GLY A 139 -5.70 28.26 -3.39
N ARG A 140 -6.38 27.47 -2.55
CA ARG A 140 -5.72 26.59 -1.58
C ARG A 140 -4.81 25.59 -2.27
N PRO A 141 -3.55 25.39 -1.81
CA PRO A 141 -2.67 24.37 -2.34
C PRO A 141 -3.25 22.94 -2.21
N LYS A 142 -2.80 22.03 -3.07
CA LYS A 142 -3.34 20.68 -3.19
C LYS A 142 -2.26 19.63 -3.04
N LEU A 143 -2.52 18.61 -2.24
CA LEU A 143 -1.66 17.43 -2.18
C LEU A 143 -1.73 16.65 -3.51
N VAL A 144 -0.60 16.24 -4.04
CA VAL A 144 -0.46 15.44 -5.27
C VAL A 144 0.12 14.05 -4.99
N HIS A 145 0.78 13.88 -3.85
CA HIS A 145 1.24 12.60 -3.32
C HIS A 145 1.26 12.64 -1.78
N ARG A 146 1.73 11.56 -1.18
CA ARG A 146 1.81 11.45 0.27
C ARG A 146 3.11 10.79 0.73
N LEU A 147 3.54 11.15 1.92
CA LEU A 147 4.51 10.44 2.73
C LEU A 147 3.79 9.81 3.94
N ASP A 148 4.33 8.71 4.46
CA ASP A 148 3.83 8.10 5.69
C ASP A 148 4.05 9.05 6.88
N LYS A 149 3.30 8.85 7.98
CA LYS A 149 3.35 9.72 9.16
C LYS A 149 4.80 9.89 9.66
N ASP A 150 5.52 8.78 9.82
CA ASP A 150 6.86 8.77 10.40
C ASP A 150 7.99 8.95 9.37
N THR A 151 7.67 8.94 8.06
CA THR A 151 8.61 9.28 7.00
C THR A 151 8.75 10.79 6.91
N SER A 152 9.97 11.30 6.97
CA SER A 152 10.29 12.73 6.81
C SER A 152 10.70 13.08 5.38
N GLY A 153 10.85 14.38 5.08
CA GLY A 153 11.49 14.89 3.87
C GLY A 153 10.57 15.49 2.82
N ALA A 154 11.05 15.53 1.58
CA ALA A 154 10.47 16.28 0.49
C ALA A 154 9.05 15.83 0.12
N LEU A 155 8.08 16.69 0.37
CA LEU A 155 6.67 16.52 0.02
C LEU A 155 6.26 17.63 -0.95
N LEU A 156 5.95 17.26 -2.20
CA LEU A 156 5.49 18.19 -3.24
C LEU A 156 4.00 18.51 -3.06
N VAL A 157 3.68 19.79 -3.14
CA VAL A 157 2.33 20.33 -3.07
C VAL A 157 2.10 21.24 -4.27
N ALA A 158 0.97 21.11 -4.95
CA ALA A 158 0.62 21.96 -6.07
C ALA A 158 -0.08 23.25 -5.59
N ARG A 159 0.29 24.40 -6.14
CA ARG A 159 -0.34 25.68 -5.82
C ARG A 159 -1.61 25.96 -6.64
N THR A 160 -1.68 25.38 -7.85
CA THR A 160 -2.81 25.57 -8.77
C THR A 160 -3.49 24.26 -9.16
N ALA A 161 -4.70 24.33 -9.70
CA ALA A 161 -5.40 23.15 -10.22
C ALA A 161 -4.69 22.54 -11.44
N ARG A 162 -4.12 23.40 -12.32
CA ARG A 162 -3.33 22.97 -13.48
C ARG A 162 -2.07 22.20 -13.04
N ALA A 163 -1.33 22.76 -12.10
CA ALA A 163 -0.14 22.13 -11.53
C ALA A 163 -0.49 20.80 -10.84
N ALA A 164 -1.60 20.75 -10.08
CA ALA A 164 -2.06 19.52 -9.44
C ALA A 164 -2.35 18.40 -10.46
N ALA A 165 -2.96 18.73 -11.60
CA ALA A 165 -3.18 17.76 -12.68
C ALA A 165 -1.87 17.28 -13.32
N ALA A 166 -0.94 18.21 -13.60
CA ALA A 166 0.36 17.90 -14.19
C ALA A 166 1.20 17.01 -13.26
N PHE A 167 1.36 17.37 -11.99
CA PHE A 167 2.12 16.57 -11.02
C PHE A 167 1.47 15.22 -10.74
N SER A 168 0.14 15.14 -10.64
CA SER A 168 -0.57 13.87 -10.51
C SER A 168 -0.31 12.95 -11.70
N LYS A 169 -0.20 13.52 -12.92
CA LYS A 169 0.20 12.77 -14.12
C LYS A 169 1.65 12.27 -13.99
N ASN A 170 2.59 13.09 -13.53
CA ASN A 170 4.00 12.69 -13.33
C ASN A 170 4.12 11.51 -12.34
N PHE A 171 3.38 11.54 -11.22
CA PHE A 171 3.36 10.42 -10.28
C PHE A 171 2.70 9.16 -10.87
N SER A 172 1.61 9.29 -11.62
CA SER A 172 0.89 8.16 -12.21
C SER A 172 1.65 7.53 -13.38
N SER A 173 2.33 8.34 -14.20
CA SER A 173 3.19 7.89 -15.31
C SER A 173 4.58 7.45 -14.86
N ARG A 174 4.90 7.62 -13.55
CA ARG A 174 6.18 7.24 -12.95
C ARG A 174 7.38 8.03 -13.50
N THR A 175 7.17 9.24 -14.02
CA THR A 175 8.25 10.14 -14.44
C THR A 175 8.84 10.91 -13.26
N ALA A 176 8.08 11.09 -12.18
CA ALA A 176 8.59 11.66 -10.94
C ALA A 176 9.67 10.76 -10.33
N ARG A 177 10.86 11.33 -10.09
CA ARG A 177 11.97 10.66 -9.41
C ARG A 177 11.92 10.99 -7.92
N LYS A 178 12.01 9.98 -7.09
CA LYS A 178 11.99 10.07 -5.63
C LYS A 178 13.18 9.32 -5.10
N VAL A 179 14.01 9.99 -4.35
CA VAL A 179 15.15 9.39 -3.65
C VAL A 179 14.90 9.46 -2.17
N TYR A 180 15.02 8.34 -1.51
CA TYR A 180 14.94 8.23 -0.07
C TYR A 180 16.27 7.75 0.48
N TRP A 181 16.63 8.24 1.64
CA TRP A 181 17.70 7.67 2.45
C TRP A 181 17.11 6.89 3.60
N ALA A 182 17.73 5.76 3.89
CA ALA A 182 17.35 4.95 5.04
C ALA A 182 18.58 4.39 5.73
N LEU A 183 18.54 4.32 7.05
CA LEU A 183 19.43 3.48 7.83
C LEU A 183 18.71 2.13 8.04
N VAL A 184 19.38 1.04 7.73
CA VAL A 184 18.83 -0.32 7.84
C VAL A 184 19.66 -1.19 8.79
N VAL A 185 19.01 -2.16 9.41
CA VAL A 185 19.69 -3.14 10.27
C VAL A 185 20.34 -4.19 9.39
N GLY A 186 21.59 -4.50 9.66
CA GLY A 186 22.39 -5.40 8.84
C GLY A 186 22.93 -4.73 7.58
N VAL A 187 23.67 -5.47 6.78
CA VAL A 187 24.33 -4.99 5.56
C VAL A 187 23.93 -5.88 4.38
N PRO A 188 23.21 -5.35 3.37
CA PRO A 188 22.91 -6.11 2.17
C PRO A 188 24.20 -6.59 1.47
N SER A 189 24.23 -7.87 1.07
CA SER A 189 25.36 -8.43 0.33
C SER A 189 25.46 -7.93 -1.12
N ILE A 190 24.34 -7.50 -1.68
CA ILE A 190 24.25 -6.87 -2.99
C ILE A 190 24.22 -5.36 -2.77
N GLU A 191 25.17 -4.64 -3.37
CA GLU A 191 25.30 -3.18 -3.17
C GLU A 191 24.27 -2.36 -3.97
N ASP A 192 23.77 -2.89 -5.07
CA ASP A 192 22.74 -2.28 -5.92
C ASP A 192 21.75 -3.34 -6.37
N GLY A 193 20.57 -3.32 -5.79
CA GLY A 193 19.57 -4.37 -5.98
C GLY A 193 18.18 -3.84 -6.30
N ILE A 194 17.40 -4.68 -6.98
CA ILE A 194 15.99 -4.44 -7.29
C ILE A 194 15.14 -5.37 -6.43
N ILE A 195 14.16 -4.80 -5.74
CA ILE A 195 13.13 -5.55 -5.01
C ILE A 195 11.84 -5.46 -5.82
N ASP A 196 11.38 -6.59 -6.35
CA ASP A 196 10.14 -6.70 -7.14
C ASP A 196 9.20 -7.68 -6.44
N LEU A 197 8.54 -7.21 -5.39
CA LEU A 197 7.66 -7.99 -4.54
C LEU A 197 6.29 -7.28 -4.46
N PRO A 198 5.20 -7.94 -4.86
CA PRO A 198 3.86 -7.36 -4.80
C PRO A 198 3.41 -7.17 -3.34
N ILE A 199 2.67 -6.08 -3.08
CA ILE A 199 2.25 -5.69 -1.74
C ILE A 199 0.73 -5.66 -1.64
N GLY A 200 0.21 -6.33 -0.63
CA GLY A 200 -1.20 -6.37 -0.25
C GLY A 200 -1.45 -5.92 1.18
N LYS A 201 -2.72 -5.76 1.54
CA LYS A 201 -3.12 -5.50 2.92
C LYS A 201 -3.06 -6.79 3.73
N GLN A 202 -2.48 -6.74 4.91
CA GLN A 202 -2.47 -7.90 5.81
C GLN A 202 -3.89 -8.13 6.35
N PRO A 203 -4.49 -9.32 6.19
CA PRO A 203 -5.77 -9.66 6.78
C PRO A 203 -5.77 -9.52 8.30
N GLY A 204 -6.91 -9.15 8.88
CA GLY A 204 -7.08 -9.07 10.35
C GLY A 204 -6.49 -7.83 11.02
N THR A 205 -5.80 -6.93 10.28
CA THR A 205 -5.17 -5.73 10.86
C THR A 205 -5.95 -4.43 10.59
N GLY A 206 -7.23 -4.52 10.21
CA GLY A 206 -8.02 -3.33 9.83
C GLY A 206 -7.49 -2.60 8.58
N GLY A 207 -6.56 -3.21 7.85
CA GLY A 207 -5.92 -2.64 6.66
C GLY A 207 -4.79 -1.64 6.96
N GLU A 208 -4.35 -1.53 8.22
CA GLU A 208 -3.27 -0.63 8.63
C GLU A 208 -1.87 -1.21 8.38
N LYS A 209 -1.74 -2.53 8.27
CA LYS A 209 -0.48 -3.21 7.98
C LYS A 209 -0.47 -3.77 6.57
N MET A 210 0.65 -3.61 5.89
CA MET A 210 0.90 -4.14 4.56
C MET A 210 1.81 -5.37 4.67
N GLN A 211 1.77 -6.25 3.68
CA GLN A 211 2.66 -7.42 3.59
C GLN A 211 2.99 -7.71 2.13
N VAL A 212 4.02 -8.50 1.90
CA VAL A 212 4.24 -9.13 0.59
C VAL A 212 3.11 -10.12 0.35
N ASP A 213 2.48 -10.02 -0.81
CA ASP A 213 1.35 -10.85 -1.21
C ASP A 213 1.45 -11.18 -2.69
N GLU A 214 1.99 -12.35 -2.98
CA GLU A 214 2.22 -12.82 -4.35
C GLU A 214 0.94 -13.16 -5.12
N LYS A 215 -0.18 -13.38 -4.40
CA LYS A 215 -1.43 -13.83 -5.00
C LYS A 215 -2.35 -12.67 -5.37
N GLU A 216 -2.56 -11.74 -4.44
CA GLU A 216 -3.52 -10.63 -4.60
C GLU A 216 -2.87 -9.25 -4.45
N GLY A 217 -1.58 -9.21 -4.15
CA GLY A 217 -0.82 -7.98 -3.97
C GLY A 217 -0.72 -7.16 -5.25
N GLN A 218 -0.61 -5.85 -5.06
CA GLN A 218 -0.38 -4.92 -6.17
C GLN A 218 1.10 -4.90 -6.51
N ALA A 219 1.43 -4.99 -7.80
CA ALA A 219 2.81 -4.92 -8.28
C ALA A 219 3.54 -3.71 -7.70
N SER A 220 4.68 -3.98 -7.08
CA SER A 220 5.51 -2.99 -6.39
C SER A 220 6.98 -3.25 -6.67
N ARG A 221 7.72 -2.19 -6.99
CA ARG A 221 9.13 -2.30 -7.36
C ARG A 221 9.94 -1.15 -6.78
N SER A 222 11.07 -1.48 -6.16
CA SER A 222 12.00 -0.52 -5.57
C SER A 222 13.44 -0.91 -5.93
N ARG A 223 14.32 0.09 -6.08
CA ARG A 223 15.76 -0.12 -6.11
C ARG A 223 16.33 0.31 -4.77
N TYR A 224 17.37 -0.36 -4.31
CA TYR A 224 18.22 0.11 -3.23
C TYR A 224 19.68 0.13 -3.68
N ARG A 225 20.44 1.10 -3.18
CA ARG A 225 21.88 1.19 -3.36
C ARG A 225 22.55 1.41 -2.00
N LEU A 226 23.60 0.67 -1.73
CA LEU A 226 24.42 0.86 -0.54
C LEU A 226 25.22 2.16 -0.69
N ILE A 227 25.12 3.06 0.30
CA ILE A 227 25.93 4.28 0.40
C ILE A 227 27.14 3.97 1.30
N GLY A 228 26.90 3.43 2.49
CA GLY A 228 27.93 3.13 3.45
C GLY A 228 27.52 2.00 4.41
N ARG A 229 28.49 1.44 5.10
CA ARG A 229 28.29 0.36 6.10
C ARG A 229 28.98 0.68 7.41
N ALA A 230 28.29 0.45 8.53
CA ALA A 230 28.82 0.55 9.87
C ALA A 230 29.03 -0.85 10.44
N GLY A 231 30.20 -1.42 10.14
CA GLY A 231 30.52 -2.83 10.42
C GLY A 231 29.52 -3.76 9.72
N ASN A 232 29.06 -4.78 10.46
CA ASN A 232 28.00 -5.71 9.98
C ASN A 232 26.63 -5.40 10.58
N ARG A 233 26.51 -4.34 11.39
CA ARG A 233 25.29 -4.05 12.18
C ARG A 233 24.30 -3.16 11.47
N ALA A 234 24.77 -2.23 10.64
CA ALA A 234 23.93 -1.26 9.98
C ALA A 234 24.50 -0.86 8.62
N ALA A 235 23.61 -0.45 7.73
CA ALA A 235 23.97 0.13 6.44
C ALA A 235 23.13 1.37 6.18
N TRP A 236 23.76 2.36 5.56
CA TRP A 236 23.08 3.51 4.99
C TRP A 236 22.79 3.22 3.51
N VAL A 237 21.54 3.31 3.13
CA VAL A 237 21.09 2.96 1.78
C VAL A 237 20.28 4.08 1.15
N GLU A 238 20.46 4.24 -0.15
CA GLU A 238 19.56 5.00 -1.01
C GLU A 238 18.44 4.08 -1.50
N LEU A 239 17.19 4.55 -1.47
CA LEU A 239 16.02 3.83 -1.92
C LEU A 239 15.28 4.62 -3.00
N GLN A 240 14.99 3.98 -4.13
CA GLN A 240 14.24 4.58 -5.24
C GLN A 240 12.97 3.76 -5.52
N PRO A 241 11.78 4.21 -5.09
CA PRO A 241 10.54 3.52 -5.41
C PRO A 241 10.07 3.84 -6.82
N PHE A 242 9.97 2.84 -7.70
CA PHE A 242 9.37 2.97 -9.04
C PHE A 242 7.84 2.96 -9.01
N THR A 243 7.26 2.44 -7.96
CA THR A 243 5.82 2.47 -7.65
C THR A 243 5.60 3.23 -6.34
N GLY A 244 4.36 3.49 -5.94
CA GLY A 244 4.04 4.25 -4.73
C GLY A 244 2.97 3.55 -3.88
N ARG A 245 3.23 2.30 -3.45
CA ARG A 245 2.30 1.59 -2.57
C ARG A 245 2.48 2.01 -1.11
N THR A 246 1.44 1.91 -0.32
CA THR A 246 1.49 2.23 1.12
C THR A 246 2.60 1.41 1.79
N HIS A 247 3.45 2.08 2.55
CA HIS A 247 4.58 1.49 3.28
C HIS A 247 5.58 0.69 2.41
N GLN A 248 5.62 0.92 1.09
CA GLN A 248 6.36 0.09 0.15
C GLN A 248 7.82 -0.14 0.54
N LEU A 249 8.58 0.93 0.76
CA LEU A 249 10.01 0.83 1.10
C LEU A 249 10.24 0.08 2.41
N ARG A 250 9.37 0.30 3.38
CA ARG A 250 9.42 -0.36 4.70
C ARG A 250 9.20 -1.86 4.60
N VAL A 251 8.16 -2.26 3.84
CA VAL A 251 7.83 -3.68 3.59
C VAL A 251 8.92 -4.34 2.78
N HIS A 252 9.41 -3.68 1.71
CA HIS A 252 10.45 -4.23 0.84
C HIS A 252 11.75 -4.49 1.61
N MET A 253 12.25 -3.51 2.36
CA MET A 253 13.49 -3.66 3.12
C MET A 253 13.36 -4.73 4.22
N ALA A 254 12.23 -4.81 4.91
CA ALA A 254 11.98 -5.86 5.88
C ALA A 254 11.89 -7.25 5.22
N ALA A 255 11.27 -7.35 4.03
CA ALA A 255 11.10 -8.62 3.30
C ALA A 255 12.42 -9.21 2.83
N ILE A 256 13.42 -8.37 2.51
CA ILE A 256 14.76 -8.86 2.14
C ILE A 256 15.71 -9.02 3.34
N GLY A 257 15.18 -8.89 4.58
CA GLY A 257 15.93 -9.14 5.82
C GLY A 257 16.71 -7.94 6.38
N PHE A 258 16.53 -6.73 5.82
CA PHE A 258 17.20 -5.50 6.26
C PHE A 258 16.19 -4.42 6.66
N PRO A 259 15.46 -4.60 7.78
CA PRO A 259 14.43 -3.65 8.19
C PRO A 259 15.02 -2.26 8.44
N ILE A 260 14.21 -1.21 8.20
CA ILE A 260 14.60 0.17 8.47
C ILE A 260 14.73 0.38 9.97
N VAL A 261 15.82 1.04 10.41
CA VAL A 261 16.07 1.37 11.82
C VAL A 261 14.93 2.23 12.36
N GLY A 262 14.39 1.83 13.52
CA GLY A 262 13.26 2.48 14.18
C GLY A 262 11.89 2.08 13.64
N ASP A 263 11.81 1.17 12.64
CA ASP A 263 10.55 0.66 12.12
C ASP A 263 10.04 -0.56 12.90
N GLY A 264 9.54 -0.33 14.11
CA GLY A 264 8.97 -1.40 14.94
C GLY A 264 7.75 -2.11 14.31
N LYS A 265 7.10 -1.51 13.30
CA LYS A 265 5.93 -2.11 12.64
C LYS A 265 6.30 -3.29 11.73
N TYR A 266 7.41 -3.19 11.02
CA TYR A 266 7.86 -4.20 10.05
C TYR A 266 9.12 -4.94 10.46
N GLY A 267 10.01 -4.33 11.22
CA GLY A 267 11.23 -4.97 11.74
C GLY A 267 11.12 -5.47 13.18
N GLY A 268 9.99 -5.18 13.87
CA GLY A 268 9.81 -5.62 15.25
C GLY A 268 10.87 -5.07 16.19
N PRO A 269 11.20 -5.81 17.29
CA PRO A 269 12.23 -5.40 18.25
C PRO A 269 13.63 -5.29 17.63
N GLU A 270 13.92 -6.06 16.59
CA GLU A 270 15.23 -6.09 15.92
C GLU A 270 15.51 -4.85 15.08
N ALA A 271 14.49 -4.04 14.80
CA ALA A 271 14.67 -2.75 14.09
C ALA A 271 15.35 -1.66 14.93
N PHE A 272 15.70 -1.94 16.18
CA PHE A 272 16.28 -0.94 17.09
C PHE A 272 17.75 -1.23 17.35
N LEU A 273 18.62 -0.33 16.90
CA LEU A 273 20.05 -0.40 17.18
C LEU A 273 20.36 0.15 18.57
N THR A 274 21.45 -0.33 19.17
CA THR A 274 22.04 0.18 20.42
C THR A 274 23.21 1.12 20.10
N GLY A 275 23.73 1.84 21.09
CA GLY A 275 24.92 2.69 20.94
C GLY A 275 24.59 4.14 20.54
N GLY A 276 23.53 4.73 21.12
CA GLY A 276 23.19 6.13 20.89
C GLY A 276 22.36 6.40 19.65
N ILE A 277 21.97 5.35 18.91
CA ILE A 277 21.13 5.50 17.73
C ILE A 277 19.68 5.74 18.12
N SER A 278 19.07 6.76 17.51
CA SER A 278 17.69 7.12 17.80
C SER A 278 16.70 5.97 17.52
N ARG A 279 15.66 5.87 18.35
CA ARG A 279 14.57 4.90 18.16
C ARG A 279 13.50 5.36 17.16
N LYS A 280 13.57 6.62 16.66
CA LYS A 280 12.69 7.12 15.61
C LYS A 280 13.01 6.43 14.27
N MET A 281 12.04 6.37 13.36
CA MET A 281 12.23 5.73 12.06
C MET A 281 13.23 6.51 11.17
N HIS A 282 14.22 5.82 10.65
CA HIS A 282 15.26 6.37 9.78
C HIS A 282 14.90 6.16 8.31
N LEU A 283 13.83 6.82 7.86
CA LEU A 283 13.40 6.87 6.46
C LEU A 283 13.06 8.30 6.08
N HIS A 284 13.80 8.86 5.13
CA HIS A 284 13.73 10.26 4.73
C HIS A 284 13.64 10.40 3.22
N ALA A 285 12.64 11.13 2.73
CA ALA A 285 12.52 11.51 1.32
C ALA A 285 13.54 12.62 1.01
N ARG A 286 14.79 12.23 0.66
CA ARG A 286 15.92 13.14 0.49
C ARG A 286 15.77 14.06 -0.70
N ARG A 287 15.27 13.56 -1.85
CA ARG A 287 15.22 14.32 -3.10
C ARG A 287 13.96 13.99 -3.88
N ILE A 288 13.35 15.01 -4.44
CA ILE A 288 12.26 14.89 -5.40
C ILE A 288 12.62 15.65 -6.68
N ARG A 289 12.48 14.97 -7.83
CA ARG A 289 12.64 15.57 -9.15
C ARG A 289 11.42 15.26 -9.99
N VAL A 290 10.75 16.31 -10.49
CA VAL A 290 9.55 16.20 -11.31
C VAL A 290 9.58 17.23 -12.44
N ASP A 291 8.89 16.93 -13.54
CA ASP A 291 8.72 17.89 -14.62
C ASP A 291 7.76 19.00 -14.18
N HIS A 292 8.19 20.25 -14.34
CA HIS A 292 7.38 21.43 -14.07
C HIS A 292 6.33 21.61 -15.18
N PRO A 293 5.09 22.07 -14.87
CA PRO A 293 4.05 22.27 -15.88
C PRO A 293 4.40 23.31 -16.95
N ASP A 294 5.39 24.17 -16.71
CA ASP A 294 5.84 25.23 -17.61
C ASP A 294 7.20 24.92 -18.30
N GLY A 295 7.67 23.68 -18.22
CA GLY A 295 8.77 23.16 -19.07
C GLY A 295 10.03 22.72 -18.34
N ASP A 296 10.41 23.36 -17.24
CA ASP A 296 11.60 23.02 -16.45
C ASP A 296 11.36 21.82 -15.51
N LYS A 297 12.38 21.50 -14.71
CA LYS A 297 12.28 20.47 -13.67
C LYS A 297 12.40 21.10 -12.29
N ILE A 298 11.52 20.69 -11.39
CA ILE A 298 11.70 20.91 -9.96
C ILE A 298 12.64 19.79 -9.48
N ASP A 299 13.79 20.15 -8.91
CA ASP A 299 14.77 19.22 -8.37
C ASP A 299 15.22 19.73 -7.00
N VAL A 300 14.63 19.20 -5.93
CA VAL A 300 14.78 19.72 -4.57
C VAL A 300 15.25 18.63 -3.63
N ARG A 301 16.24 18.96 -2.78
CA ARG A 301 16.72 18.13 -1.68
C ARG A 301 16.20 18.66 -0.36
N ALA A 302 15.76 17.77 0.52
CA ALA A 302 15.34 18.08 1.88
C ALA A 302 16.46 17.75 2.88
N ALA A 303 16.71 18.65 3.82
CA ALA A 303 17.66 18.40 4.91
C ALA A 303 17.16 17.28 5.84
N LEU A 304 18.08 16.49 6.35
CA LEU A 304 17.76 15.41 7.30
C LEU A 304 17.15 15.96 8.59
N PRO A 305 16.22 15.23 9.20
CA PRO A 305 15.79 15.54 10.55
C PRO A 305 16.92 15.22 11.55
N HIS A 306 17.04 16.00 12.62
CA HIS A 306 18.11 15.94 13.61
C HIS A 306 18.47 14.52 14.05
N HIS A 307 17.48 13.71 14.44
CA HIS A 307 17.72 12.35 14.92
C HIS A 307 18.39 11.45 13.86
N PHE A 308 18.14 11.69 12.57
CA PHE A 308 18.75 10.91 11.51
C PHE A 308 20.19 11.39 11.24
N ALA A 309 20.40 12.71 11.15
CA ALA A 309 21.73 13.28 10.98
C ALA A 309 22.67 12.87 12.15
N GLU A 310 22.21 12.95 13.39
CA GLU A 310 22.97 12.48 14.57
C GLU A 310 23.32 10.99 14.49
N SER A 311 22.36 10.15 14.06
CA SER A 311 22.59 8.71 13.93
C SER A 311 23.61 8.41 12.83
N LEU A 312 23.59 9.13 11.70
CA LEU A 312 24.60 8.99 10.65
C LEU A 312 25.99 9.40 11.17
N ALA A 313 26.09 10.56 11.83
CA ALA A 313 27.34 11.03 12.41
C ALA A 313 27.89 10.05 13.46
N THR A 314 27.04 9.50 14.35
CA THR A 314 27.43 8.50 15.34
C THR A 314 28.00 7.23 14.70
N LEU A 315 27.53 6.87 13.50
CA LEU A 315 27.99 5.71 12.72
C LEU A 315 29.19 6.04 11.81
N GLY A 316 29.64 7.30 11.79
CA GLY A 316 30.79 7.75 11.00
C GLY A 316 30.48 8.03 9.53
N PHE A 317 29.20 8.28 9.17
CA PHE A 317 28.81 8.63 7.82
C PHE A 317 28.72 10.14 7.61
N GLU A 318 29.09 10.61 6.43
CA GLU A 318 28.97 12.00 5.99
C GLU A 318 27.85 12.15 4.93
N GLU A 319 26.99 13.16 5.06
CA GLU A 319 25.89 13.39 4.10
C GLU A 319 26.38 13.54 2.65
N ALA A 320 27.58 14.07 2.46
CA ALA A 320 28.20 14.24 1.15
C ALA A 320 28.36 12.92 0.37
N GLU A 321 28.59 11.81 1.05
CA GLU A 321 28.70 10.48 0.43
C GLU A 321 27.42 10.07 -0.30
N GLY A 322 26.28 10.31 0.35
CA GLY A 322 24.97 10.02 -0.23
C GLY A 322 24.60 10.98 -1.36
N ASP A 323 24.95 12.25 -1.25
CA ASP A 323 24.68 13.26 -2.27
C ASP A 323 25.58 13.13 -3.51
N ALA A 324 26.72 12.43 -3.41
CA ALA A 324 27.59 12.10 -4.51
C ALA A 324 26.99 11.05 -5.47
N LEU A 325 26.02 10.25 -4.99
CA LEU A 325 25.35 9.30 -5.86
C LEU A 325 24.55 10.01 -6.96
N GLN A 326 24.92 9.72 -8.21
CA GLN A 326 24.21 10.29 -9.35
C GLN A 326 22.75 9.81 -9.35
N LEU A 327 21.85 10.76 -9.60
CA LEU A 327 20.45 10.44 -9.86
C LEU A 327 20.36 9.71 -11.19
N ASP A 328 20.21 8.41 -11.11
CA ASP A 328 19.97 7.58 -12.27
C ASP A 328 18.60 7.88 -12.86
N ASP A 329 18.49 8.09 -14.15
CA ASP A 329 17.20 8.30 -14.82
C ASP A 329 16.29 7.06 -14.74
N GLY A 330 16.76 6.02 -14.03
CA GLY A 330 16.10 4.73 -13.86
C GLY A 330 16.14 3.92 -15.17
N PRO A 331 15.77 2.65 -15.16
CA PRO A 331 15.63 1.91 -16.38
C PRO A 331 14.63 2.66 -17.27
N ALA A 332 15.04 2.94 -18.49
CA ALA A 332 14.19 3.56 -19.52
C ALA A 332 12.80 2.91 -19.48
N PRO A 333 11.72 3.67 -19.62
CA PRO A 333 10.39 3.09 -19.68
C PRO A 333 10.41 1.98 -20.73
N LEU A 334 10.00 0.78 -20.33
CA LEU A 334 9.98 -0.37 -21.23
C LEU A 334 9.28 0.05 -22.52
N THR A 335 9.91 -0.18 -23.66
CA THR A 335 9.27 0.06 -24.97
C THR A 335 8.00 -0.80 -25.06
N LYS A 336 7.04 -0.39 -25.91
CA LYS A 336 5.80 -1.17 -26.12
C LYS A 336 6.10 -2.64 -26.48
N GLU A 337 7.22 -2.90 -27.16
CA GLU A 337 7.68 -4.24 -27.50
C GLU A 337 8.18 -5.02 -26.27
N GLN A 338 8.98 -4.40 -25.41
CA GLN A 338 9.42 -4.98 -24.15
C GLN A 338 8.27 -5.25 -23.19
N GLN A 339 7.27 -4.35 -23.13
CA GLN A 339 6.05 -4.56 -22.36
C GLN A 339 5.26 -5.76 -22.88
N LYS A 340 5.13 -5.91 -24.21
CA LYS A 340 4.50 -7.07 -24.86
C LYS A 340 5.29 -8.36 -24.63
N ALA A 341 6.63 -8.30 -24.68
CA ALA A 341 7.51 -9.44 -24.42
C ALA A 341 7.38 -9.91 -22.96
N ASN A 342 7.40 -8.99 -21.99
CA ASN A 342 7.20 -9.29 -20.57
C ASN A 342 5.81 -9.84 -20.28
N ALA A 343 4.77 -9.29 -20.90
CA ALA A 343 3.41 -9.81 -20.78
C ALA A 343 3.29 -11.24 -21.35
N ARG A 344 3.95 -11.53 -22.50
CA ARG A 344 4.01 -12.88 -23.08
C ARG A 344 4.79 -13.86 -22.20
N ALA A 345 5.93 -13.43 -21.64
CA ALA A 345 6.72 -14.24 -20.72
C ALA A 345 5.93 -14.57 -19.44
N HIS A 346 5.26 -13.58 -18.85
CA HIS A 346 4.39 -13.77 -17.68
C HIS A 346 3.22 -14.73 -18.00
N ALA A 347 2.53 -14.55 -19.13
CA ALA A 347 1.46 -15.44 -19.57
C ALA A 347 1.96 -16.89 -19.78
N LYS A 348 3.21 -17.06 -20.26
CA LYS A 348 3.84 -18.37 -20.42
C LYS A 348 4.13 -19.03 -19.07
N THR A 349 4.62 -18.27 -18.09
CA THR A 349 4.88 -18.75 -16.72
C THR A 349 3.58 -19.17 -16.04
N VAL A 350 2.55 -18.35 -16.06
CA VAL A 350 1.22 -18.65 -15.49
C VAL A 350 0.61 -19.91 -16.18
N ARG A 351 0.81 -20.07 -17.49
CA ARG A 351 0.33 -21.24 -18.23
C ARG A 351 1.10 -22.51 -17.85
N LYS A 352 2.40 -22.41 -17.56
CA LYS A 352 3.24 -23.50 -17.08
C LYS A 352 2.85 -23.93 -15.67
N GLU A 353 2.61 -22.99 -14.77
CA GLU A 353 2.15 -23.21 -13.38
C GLU A 353 0.77 -23.91 -13.36
N ARG A 354 -0.20 -23.40 -14.14
CA ARG A 354 -1.51 -24.03 -14.28
C ARG A 354 -1.46 -25.45 -14.87
N ARG A 355 -0.49 -25.75 -15.73
CA ARG A 355 -0.24 -27.13 -16.23
C ARG A 355 0.37 -28.01 -15.15
N GLY A 356 1.30 -27.50 -14.35
CA GLY A 356 1.90 -28.23 -13.21
C GLY A 356 0.85 -28.55 -12.14
N GLU A 357 -0.05 -27.63 -11.82
CA GLU A 357 -1.15 -27.89 -10.88
C GLU A 357 -2.18 -28.92 -11.40
N ARG A 358 -2.47 -28.93 -12.69
CA ARG A 358 -3.32 -29.98 -13.30
C ARG A 358 -2.66 -31.35 -13.30
N GLY A 359 -1.32 -31.42 -13.48
CA GLY A 359 -0.56 -32.67 -13.36
C GLY A 359 -0.60 -33.25 -11.93
N ARG A 360 -0.40 -32.40 -10.92
CA ARG A 360 -0.45 -32.82 -9.50
C ARG A 360 -1.85 -33.22 -9.03
N ARG A 361 -2.93 -32.66 -9.59
CA ARG A 361 -4.30 -33.08 -9.31
C ARG A 361 -4.67 -34.41 -10.00
N GLY A 362 -3.98 -34.79 -11.09
CA GLY A 362 -4.17 -36.06 -11.78
C GLY A 362 -3.51 -37.25 -11.09
N GLU A 363 -2.46 -37.02 -10.30
CA GLU A 363 -1.74 -38.09 -9.59
C GLU A 363 -2.34 -38.46 -8.22
N ASN A 364 -3.17 -37.60 -7.63
CA ASN A 364 -3.88 -37.87 -6.36
C ASN A 364 -5.34 -38.34 -6.53
N GLY A 365 -5.77 -38.64 -7.76
CA GLY A 365 -7.11 -39.11 -8.09
C GLY A 365 -7.09 -40.53 -8.67
N GLY A 366 -6.42 -41.45 -7.98
CA GLY A 366 -6.44 -42.86 -8.34
C GLY A 366 -7.70 -43.55 -7.85
N ASP A 367 -8.83 -43.34 -8.53
CA ASP A 367 -9.92 -44.28 -8.56
C ASP A 367 -10.59 -44.18 -9.97
N LYS A 368 -10.12 -45.03 -10.87
CA LYS A 368 -10.77 -45.20 -12.16
C LYS A 368 -11.93 -46.18 -12.02
N PRO A 369 -13.16 -45.84 -12.35
CA PRO A 369 -14.20 -46.86 -12.53
C PRO A 369 -13.87 -47.67 -13.77
N ALA A 370 -13.80 -48.99 -13.58
CA ALA A 370 -13.59 -49.98 -14.65
C ALA A 370 -14.74 -49.96 -15.70
N PRO A 371 -14.45 -50.32 -16.97
CA PRO A 371 -15.47 -50.33 -18.03
C PRO A 371 -16.47 -51.47 -17.83
N ARG A 372 -17.73 -51.14 -17.98
CA ARG A 372 -18.85 -52.11 -18.03
C ARG A 372 -18.71 -52.98 -19.28
N GLY A 373 -18.32 -54.24 -19.08
CA GLY A 373 -18.46 -55.29 -20.06
C GLY A 373 -19.62 -56.20 -19.67
N GLY A 374 -20.58 -56.41 -20.57
CA GLY A 374 -21.73 -57.27 -20.36
C GLY A 374 -21.34 -58.75 -20.38
N GLY A 375 -21.92 -59.54 -19.47
CA GLY A 375 -21.81 -61.00 -19.44
C GLY A 375 -22.79 -61.59 -18.43
N LYS A 376 -23.60 -62.48 -18.91
CA LYS A 376 -24.77 -63.12 -18.29
C LYS A 376 -24.48 -63.92 -17.01
N PRO A 377 -25.49 -64.29 -16.22
CA PRO A 377 -25.36 -64.77 -14.85
C PRO A 377 -25.08 -66.27 -14.74
N SER A 378 -24.27 -66.66 -13.76
CA SER A 378 -24.17 -68.04 -13.30
C SER A 378 -24.37 -68.10 -11.77
N THR A 379 -25.32 -68.93 -11.42
CA THR A 379 -25.74 -69.36 -10.09
C THR A 379 -24.68 -70.13 -9.37
N ARG A 380 -24.37 -69.78 -8.10
CA ARG A 380 -24.02 -70.76 -7.02
C ARG A 380 -24.09 -70.14 -5.65
N LYS A 381 -24.72 -70.92 -4.76
CA LYS A 381 -25.03 -70.60 -3.35
C LYS A 381 -23.78 -70.65 -2.44
N PRO A 382 -23.86 -70.05 -1.22
CA PRO A 382 -22.76 -69.87 -0.27
C PRO A 382 -22.62 -71.01 0.70
N PRO A 383 -21.53 -71.09 1.48
CA PRO A 383 -21.60 -71.65 2.81
C PRO A 383 -21.17 -70.65 3.94
N ALA A 384 -21.98 -70.73 4.90
CA ALA A 384 -21.97 -70.58 6.33
C ALA A 384 -20.80 -69.89 7.10
N ALA A 385 -21.28 -69.07 8.04
CA ALA A 385 -20.58 -68.41 9.11
C ALA A 385 -20.10 -69.38 10.23
N LYS A 386 -19.09 -68.96 10.96
CA LYS A 386 -19.00 -69.17 12.41
C LYS A 386 -18.00 -68.19 13.09
N PRO A 387 -18.11 -68.06 14.40
CA PRO A 387 -18.13 -66.74 15.08
C PRO A 387 -16.99 -66.54 16.09
N GLY A 388 -16.87 -65.33 16.64
CA GLY A 388 -16.42 -65.21 18.03
C GLY A 388 -15.10 -64.47 18.26
N GLY A 389 -15.19 -63.42 19.01
CA GLY A 389 -14.07 -62.76 19.66
C GLY A 389 -14.43 -61.39 20.21
N LYS A 390 -14.91 -61.32 21.43
CA LYS A 390 -15.23 -60.11 22.20
C LYS A 390 -13.96 -59.44 22.81
N PRO A 391 -14.06 -58.18 23.26
CA PRO A 391 -12.98 -57.23 23.34
C PRO A 391 -12.31 -57.17 24.72
N ALA A 392 -11.05 -56.74 24.77
CA ALA A 392 -10.30 -56.48 26.00
C ALA A 392 -10.34 -54.97 26.36
N ALA A 393 -10.57 -54.77 27.64
CA ALA A 393 -10.81 -53.50 28.32
C ALA A 393 -9.54 -52.63 28.46
N ARG A 394 -9.72 -51.32 28.31
CA ARG A 394 -8.75 -50.30 28.70
C ARG A 394 -8.82 -50.03 30.20
N LYS A 395 -7.66 -49.99 30.86
CA LYS A 395 -7.49 -49.43 32.22
C LYS A 395 -6.99 -47.98 32.16
N PRO A 396 -7.40 -47.11 33.10
CA PRO A 396 -7.02 -45.68 33.12
C PRO A 396 -5.75 -45.46 33.95
N SER A 397 -4.97 -44.42 33.55
CA SER A 397 -3.80 -43.89 34.24
C SER A 397 -4.18 -42.84 35.30
N PRO A 398 -3.41 -42.73 36.42
CA PRO A 398 -3.79 -41.92 37.58
C PRO A 398 -3.35 -40.43 37.44
N ARG A 399 -4.18 -39.58 38.04
CA ARG A 399 -3.93 -38.15 38.26
C ARG A 399 -2.83 -37.94 39.31
N GLY A 400 -1.87 -37.08 38.98
CA GLY A 400 -0.89 -36.56 39.92
C GLY A 400 -1.37 -35.23 40.56
N ALA A 401 -1.12 -35.08 41.83
CA ALA A 401 -1.63 -34.09 42.75
C ALA A 401 -0.99 -32.69 42.62
N ARG A 402 -1.80 -31.71 43.01
CA ARG A 402 -1.35 -30.33 43.32
C ARG A 402 -0.66 -30.27 44.67
N PRO A 403 0.27 -29.37 44.90
CA PRO A 403 0.52 -28.84 46.25
C PRO A 403 0.00 -27.42 46.42
N GLY A 404 -0.59 -27.20 47.55
CA GLY A 404 -1.17 -25.97 48.04
C GLY A 404 -0.13 -24.96 48.67
N PRO A 405 -0.62 -23.90 49.28
CA PRO A 405 0.18 -22.64 49.44
C PRO A 405 0.96 -22.64 50.77
N ARG A 406 2.10 -21.93 50.76
CA ARG A 406 2.80 -21.54 51.99
C ARG A 406 2.85 -20.02 52.15
N THR A 407 2.43 -19.62 53.28
CA THR A 407 2.36 -18.32 53.93
C THR A 407 3.71 -17.83 54.41
N GLY A 408 3.91 -16.51 54.40
CA GLY A 408 4.52 -15.77 55.50
C GLY A 408 5.98 -15.38 55.30
N GLY A 409 6.24 -14.09 55.52
CA GLY A 409 7.47 -13.65 56.10
C GLY A 409 8.07 -12.36 55.53
N ASP A 410 7.66 -11.28 56.16
CA ASP A 410 8.40 -10.08 56.56
C ASP A 410 9.28 -9.30 55.60
N LYS A 411 8.93 -8.01 55.54
CA LYS A 411 9.75 -6.83 55.19
C LYS A 411 10.82 -6.55 56.26
N PRO A 412 11.87 -5.84 55.93
CA PRO A 412 11.94 -4.49 56.48
C PRO A 412 12.41 -3.36 55.51
N ARG A 413 12.01 -2.20 55.97
CA ARG A 413 12.07 -0.82 55.57
C ARG A 413 13.50 -0.29 55.24
N ALA A 414 13.46 0.73 54.40
CA ALA A 414 14.51 1.67 54.05
C ALA A 414 15.18 2.43 55.25
N PRO A 415 16.25 3.17 54.97
CA PRO A 415 16.16 4.60 55.34
C PRO A 415 16.57 5.59 54.25
N ARG A 416 15.92 6.80 54.38
CA ARG A 416 16.25 8.06 53.70
C ARG A 416 17.49 8.70 54.33
N SER A 417 18.23 9.46 53.56
CA SER A 417 18.88 10.78 53.84
C SER A 417 19.99 10.97 52.77
N ARG A 418 20.28 12.04 52.21
CA ARG A 418 20.08 13.48 52.23
C ARG A 418 20.27 14.02 50.84
#